data_6b79aa3bf2cd702ded25219606cf4e39
#
_entry.id   6b79aa3bf2cd702ded25219606cf4e39
#
_cell.length_a   1.000
_cell.length_b   1.000
_cell.length_c   1.000
_cell.angle_alpha   90.00
_cell.angle_beta   90.00
_cell.angle_gamma   90.00
#
_symmetry.space_group_name_H-M   'P 1'
#
loop_
_entity.id
_entity.type
_entity.pdbx_description
1 polymer ?
#
loop_
_entity_poly.entity_id
_entity_poly.type
_entity_poly.pdbx_seq_one_letter_code
_entity_poly.pdbx_strand_id
1 'polypeptide(L)'
;MLVIDATTKQKARYVVPVINPTKIYVTEYEEIDIAVGFPNIEDIKKYLGYSEEQDLDYDIVLIDTDSIEGFNIFKLEESFKNYFVTSFDAYSLKKGLEILSELKTVVSLTKVLFAEEMLKEEDDYLNFLSLGYKIIWNEYRIYFPIENGDLSVIYENQRVAKIKFKKLSIQYKDGLAYMSEEILGDVSEMTIRRAIKLIEKGV
;
A
#
# COMPACT_ATOMS: atom_id res chain seq x y z
N MET A 1 6.64 -7.99 -9.41
CA MET A 1 6.24 -7.34 -8.14
C MET A 1 5.43 -8.31 -7.30
N LEU A 2 5.65 -8.35 -5.99
CA LEU A 2 4.86 -9.12 -5.04
C LEU A 2 4.11 -8.17 -4.09
N VAL A 3 2.82 -8.41 -3.87
CA VAL A 3 2.02 -7.75 -2.84
C VAL A 3 1.66 -8.77 -1.77
N ILE A 4 1.93 -8.47 -0.51
CA ILE A 4 1.64 -9.34 0.63
C ILE A 4 0.52 -8.70 1.46
N ASP A 5 -0.62 -9.38 1.56
CA ASP A 5 -1.71 -8.99 2.46
C ASP A 5 -1.44 -9.58 3.86
N ALA A 6 -0.77 -8.79 4.70
CA ALA A 6 -0.50 -9.08 6.10
C ALA A 6 -1.55 -8.45 7.03
N THR A 7 -2.68 -7.99 6.49
CA THR A 7 -3.77 -7.40 7.29
C THR A 7 -4.53 -8.47 8.06
N THR A 8 -5.12 -8.09 9.20
CA THR A 8 -5.90 -9.00 10.05
C THR A 8 -7.11 -9.60 9.33
N LYS A 9 -7.70 -8.87 8.38
CA LYS A 9 -8.89 -9.28 7.62
C LYS A 9 -8.56 -9.91 6.26
N GLN A 10 -7.33 -9.75 5.79
CA GLN A 10 -6.84 -10.28 4.51
C GLN A 10 -7.83 -10.04 3.35
N LYS A 11 -8.18 -8.78 3.16
CA LYS A 11 -9.23 -8.37 2.21
C LYS A 11 -8.86 -8.63 0.75
N ALA A 12 -7.57 -8.74 0.42
CA ALA A 12 -7.12 -9.06 -0.92
C ALA A 12 -7.76 -10.34 -1.47
N ARG A 13 -8.05 -11.32 -0.60
CA ARG A 13 -8.72 -12.58 -1.00
C ARG A 13 -10.09 -12.42 -1.65
N TYR A 14 -10.74 -11.26 -1.47
CA TYR A 14 -12.06 -11.00 -2.04
C TYR A 14 -12.01 -10.27 -3.37
N VAL A 15 -10.84 -9.76 -3.76
CA VAL A 15 -10.68 -8.97 -4.99
C VAL A 15 -9.82 -9.66 -6.03
N VAL A 16 -8.99 -10.63 -5.62
CA VAL A 16 -8.17 -11.41 -6.55
C VAL A 16 -8.92 -12.63 -7.07
N PRO A 17 -8.74 -13.01 -8.33
CA PRO A 17 -9.35 -14.22 -8.88
C PRO A 17 -8.70 -15.46 -8.27
N VAL A 18 -9.48 -16.28 -7.56
CA VAL A 18 -9.01 -17.54 -6.97
C VAL A 18 -9.88 -18.67 -7.47
N ILE A 19 -9.26 -19.65 -8.14
CA ILE A 19 -9.96 -20.82 -8.69
C ILE A 19 -10.27 -21.82 -7.58
N ASN A 20 -9.40 -21.90 -6.57
CA ASN A 20 -9.55 -22.89 -5.49
C ASN A 20 -9.20 -22.22 -4.16
N PRO A 21 -10.19 -21.76 -3.36
CA PRO A 21 -9.96 -20.97 -2.17
C PRO A 21 -9.33 -21.80 -1.04
N THR A 22 -8.03 -21.88 -1.03
CA THR A 22 -7.26 -22.32 0.12
C THR A 22 -7.09 -21.18 1.10
N LYS A 23 -6.68 -21.45 2.34
CA LYS A 23 -6.42 -20.40 3.33
C LYS A 23 -5.17 -19.61 2.99
N ILE A 24 -4.21 -20.23 2.34
CA ILE A 24 -2.87 -19.69 2.02
C ILE A 24 -2.61 -19.94 0.55
N TYR A 25 -2.31 -18.89 -0.19
CA TYR A 25 -1.99 -18.97 -1.62
C TYR A 25 -1.24 -17.74 -2.12
N VAL A 26 -0.50 -17.92 -3.22
CA VAL A 26 -0.04 -16.84 -4.09
C VAL A 26 -0.81 -16.95 -5.40
N THR A 27 -1.34 -15.86 -5.89
CA THR A 27 -2.06 -15.79 -7.17
C THR A 27 -1.59 -14.60 -7.97
N GLU A 28 -1.58 -14.75 -9.28
CA GLU A 28 -1.31 -13.64 -10.19
C GLU A 28 -2.57 -12.83 -10.45
N TYR A 29 -2.43 -11.52 -10.43
CA TYR A 29 -3.48 -10.55 -10.74
C TYR A 29 -2.89 -9.40 -11.55
N GLU A 30 -3.22 -9.32 -12.85
CA GLU A 30 -2.71 -8.28 -13.75
C GLU A 30 -1.17 -8.14 -13.69
N GLU A 31 -0.46 -9.27 -13.82
CA GLU A 31 1.01 -9.37 -13.77
C GLU A 31 1.64 -9.04 -12.40
N ILE A 32 0.82 -9.02 -11.36
CA ILE A 32 1.24 -8.81 -9.98
C ILE A 32 0.96 -10.09 -9.19
N ASP A 33 1.97 -10.62 -8.51
CA ASP A 33 1.76 -11.72 -7.58
C ASP A 33 1.22 -11.19 -6.24
N ILE A 34 0.18 -11.82 -5.75
CA ILE A 34 -0.47 -11.45 -4.48
C ILE A 34 -0.47 -12.64 -3.54
N ALA A 35 0.22 -12.48 -2.42
CA ALA A 35 0.32 -13.47 -1.34
C ALA A 35 -0.73 -13.18 -0.26
N VAL A 36 -1.56 -14.17 0.06
CA VAL A 36 -2.65 -14.06 1.03
C VAL A 36 -2.59 -15.21 2.03
N GLY A 37 -2.76 -14.90 3.30
CA GLY A 37 -2.89 -15.88 4.37
C GLY A 37 -1.60 -16.35 4.99
N PHE A 38 -0.47 -15.86 4.53
CA PHE A 38 0.83 -16.25 5.07
C PHE A 38 1.10 -15.57 6.43
N PRO A 39 1.59 -16.33 7.41
CA PRO A 39 1.91 -15.75 8.72
C PRO A 39 3.22 -14.96 8.73
N ASN A 40 4.15 -15.19 7.80
CA ASN A 40 5.46 -14.55 7.72
C ASN A 40 6.08 -14.70 6.32
N ILE A 41 7.24 -14.07 6.11
CA ILE A 41 7.97 -14.12 4.83
C ILE A 41 8.58 -15.51 4.57
N GLU A 42 9.04 -16.19 5.59
CA GLU A 42 9.66 -17.51 5.48
C GLU A 42 8.68 -18.54 4.89
N ASP A 43 7.42 -18.49 5.29
CA ASP A 43 6.38 -19.36 4.73
C ASP A 43 6.05 -19.02 3.28
N ILE A 44 6.14 -17.74 2.89
CA ILE A 44 6.01 -17.32 1.48
C ILE A 44 7.19 -17.89 0.66
N LYS A 45 8.43 -17.72 1.13
CA LYS A 45 9.62 -18.27 0.50
C LYS A 45 9.48 -19.77 0.27
N LYS A 46 9.11 -20.51 1.31
CA LYS A 46 8.88 -21.95 1.25
C LYS A 46 7.79 -22.34 0.24
N TYR A 47 6.68 -21.60 0.23
CA TYR A 47 5.58 -21.82 -0.72
C TYR A 47 6.02 -21.64 -2.17
N LEU A 48 6.85 -20.64 -2.44
CA LEU A 48 7.39 -20.34 -3.76
C LEU A 48 8.61 -21.20 -4.14
N GLY A 49 9.09 -22.07 -3.25
CA GLY A 49 10.22 -22.97 -3.51
C GLY A 49 11.60 -22.35 -3.26
N TYR A 50 11.68 -21.22 -2.60
CA TYR A 50 12.94 -20.61 -2.18
C TYR A 50 13.50 -21.27 -0.91
N SER A 51 14.82 -21.30 -0.78
CA SER A 51 15.45 -21.62 0.52
C SER A 51 15.36 -20.44 1.49
N GLU A 52 15.56 -20.68 2.78
CA GLU A 52 15.51 -19.62 3.81
C GLU A 52 16.55 -18.51 3.57
N GLU A 53 17.72 -18.89 3.02
CA GLU A 53 18.82 -17.96 2.75
C GLU A 53 18.65 -17.15 1.45
N GLN A 54 17.74 -17.56 0.58
CA GLN A 54 17.49 -16.85 -0.68
C GLN A 54 16.54 -15.68 -0.45
N ASP A 55 16.81 -14.56 -1.09
CA ASP A 55 15.85 -13.47 -1.18
C ASP A 55 14.73 -13.80 -2.19
N LEU A 56 13.58 -13.18 -1.99
CA LEU A 56 12.50 -13.25 -2.97
C LEU A 56 12.93 -12.56 -4.26
N ASP A 57 12.82 -13.24 -5.40
CA ASP A 57 13.19 -12.73 -6.72
C ASP A 57 12.11 -11.78 -7.28
N TYR A 58 11.94 -10.64 -6.59
CA TYR A 58 11.04 -9.56 -6.99
C TYR A 58 11.73 -8.22 -6.86
N ASP A 59 11.66 -7.38 -7.89
CA ASP A 59 12.20 -6.01 -7.84
C ASP A 59 11.52 -5.17 -6.74
N ILE A 60 10.24 -5.45 -6.48
CA ILE A 60 9.44 -4.74 -5.48
C ILE A 60 8.59 -5.73 -4.70
N VAL A 61 8.66 -5.63 -3.37
CA VAL A 61 7.76 -6.31 -2.44
C VAL A 61 7.00 -5.25 -1.64
N LEU A 62 5.68 -5.21 -1.79
CA LEU A 62 4.78 -4.35 -1.02
C LEU A 62 4.09 -5.17 0.05
N ILE A 63 4.13 -4.71 1.30
CA ILE A 63 3.49 -5.39 2.43
C ILE A 63 2.44 -4.46 3.02
N ASP A 64 1.18 -4.89 2.99
CA ASP A 64 0.04 -4.18 3.60
C ASP A 64 -0.27 -4.78 4.97
N THR A 65 -0.26 -3.96 6.01
CA THR A 65 -0.60 -4.37 7.38
C THR A 65 -1.46 -3.34 8.10
N ASP A 66 -2.35 -3.83 8.97
CA ASP A 66 -3.24 -3.03 9.81
C ASP A 66 -3.06 -3.34 11.31
N SER A 67 -1.89 -3.91 11.68
CA SER A 67 -1.59 -4.30 13.06
C SER A 67 -0.11 -4.19 13.40
N ILE A 68 0.19 -3.98 14.68
CA ILE A 68 1.57 -4.00 15.18
C ILE A 68 2.18 -5.40 15.12
N GLU A 69 1.38 -6.45 15.25
CA GLU A 69 1.83 -7.83 15.09
C GLU A 69 2.33 -8.07 13.67
N GLY A 70 1.57 -7.66 12.65
CA GLY A 70 1.99 -7.74 11.25
C GLY A 70 3.26 -6.95 11.00
N PHE A 71 3.35 -5.73 11.52
CA PHE A 71 4.55 -4.90 11.43
C PHE A 71 5.80 -5.63 11.97
N ASN A 72 5.69 -6.23 13.16
CA ASN A 72 6.81 -6.93 13.79
C ASN A 72 7.15 -8.26 13.10
N ILE A 73 6.15 -9.05 12.72
CA ILE A 73 6.35 -10.37 12.10
C ILE A 73 7.01 -10.24 10.72
N PHE A 74 6.59 -9.24 9.94
CA PHE A 74 7.17 -8.97 8.63
C PHE A 74 8.40 -8.05 8.69
N LYS A 75 8.89 -7.69 9.89
CA LYS A 75 10.10 -6.89 10.14
C LYS A 75 10.10 -5.57 9.37
N LEU A 76 8.97 -4.85 9.38
CA LEU A 76 8.81 -3.65 8.57
C LEU A 76 9.72 -2.49 9.02
N GLU A 77 10.30 -2.54 10.21
CA GLU A 77 11.37 -1.64 10.63
C GLU A 77 12.62 -1.69 9.75
N GLU A 78 12.85 -2.82 9.08
CA GLU A 78 13.98 -3.04 8.16
C GLU A 78 13.62 -2.71 6.70
N SER A 79 12.37 -2.32 6.43
CA SER A 79 11.91 -2.01 5.08
C SER A 79 12.59 -0.79 4.50
N PHE A 80 12.82 -0.81 3.19
CA PHE A 80 13.42 0.32 2.45
C PHE A 80 12.61 1.62 2.60
N LYS A 81 11.27 1.50 2.59
CA LYS A 81 10.34 2.61 2.82
C LYS A 81 9.11 2.15 3.57
N ASN A 82 8.62 3.00 4.46
CA ASN A 82 7.38 2.77 5.20
C ASN A 82 6.39 3.91 4.93
N TYR A 83 5.14 3.53 4.68
CA TYR A 83 4.04 4.45 4.40
C TYR A 83 2.95 4.32 5.46
N PHE A 84 2.50 5.45 5.96
CA PHE A 84 1.32 5.53 6.82
C PHE A 84 0.14 5.99 5.98
N VAL A 85 -0.77 5.05 5.69
CA VAL A 85 -1.95 5.29 4.87
C VAL A 85 -3.14 5.56 5.77
N THR A 86 -3.77 6.72 5.62
CA THR A 86 -4.94 7.10 6.42
C THR A 86 -5.88 8.03 5.64
N SER A 87 -7.11 8.13 6.12
CA SER A 87 -8.05 9.20 5.81
C SER A 87 -8.21 10.11 7.04
N PHE A 88 -8.85 11.26 6.87
CA PHE A 88 -9.03 12.21 7.97
C PHE A 88 -10.27 11.93 8.84
N ASP A 89 -10.98 10.83 8.62
CA ASP A 89 -12.02 10.43 9.54
C ASP A 89 -11.43 10.00 10.90
N ALA A 90 -12.17 10.29 11.96
CA ALA A 90 -11.69 10.09 13.32
C ALA A 90 -11.37 8.62 13.67
N TYR A 91 -12.04 7.66 13.02
CA TYR A 91 -11.80 6.24 13.26
C TYR A 91 -10.47 5.79 12.65
N SER A 92 -10.27 6.07 11.35
CA SER A 92 -9.04 5.70 10.63
C SER A 92 -7.82 6.33 11.28
N LEU A 93 -7.92 7.62 11.62
CA LEU A 93 -6.84 8.36 12.27
C LEU A 93 -6.47 7.78 13.63
N LYS A 94 -7.45 7.59 14.51
CA LYS A 94 -7.22 7.03 15.86
C LYS A 94 -6.67 5.61 15.80
N LYS A 95 -7.23 4.78 14.93
CA LYS A 95 -6.77 3.39 14.75
C LYS A 95 -5.32 3.33 14.27
N GLY A 96 -4.96 4.16 13.31
CA GLY A 96 -3.58 4.27 12.85
C GLY A 96 -2.63 4.73 13.96
N LEU A 97 -3.02 5.76 14.72
CA LEU A 97 -2.22 6.27 15.84
C LEU A 97 -2.05 5.24 16.97
N GLU A 98 -3.06 4.40 17.24
CA GLU A 98 -2.93 3.29 18.19
C GLU A 98 -1.78 2.37 17.78
N ILE A 99 -1.71 1.95 16.50
CA ILE A 99 -0.64 1.10 15.97
C ILE A 99 0.72 1.81 16.10
N LEU A 100 0.81 3.08 15.72
CA LEU A 100 2.06 3.84 15.79
C LEU A 100 2.56 4.03 17.23
N SER A 101 1.66 4.10 18.21
CA SER A 101 2.02 4.25 19.62
C SER A 101 2.73 3.02 20.20
N GLU A 102 2.55 1.85 19.59
CA GLU A 102 3.11 0.57 20.01
C GLU A 102 4.49 0.27 19.39
N LEU A 103 4.98 1.13 18.49
CA LEU A 103 6.30 0.96 17.86
C LEU A 103 7.42 0.95 18.91
N LYS A 104 8.30 -0.02 18.83
CA LYS A 104 9.43 -0.20 19.77
C LYS A 104 10.69 0.52 19.33
N THR A 105 10.86 0.68 18.03
CA THR A 105 12.00 1.34 17.38
C THR A 105 11.54 2.60 16.66
N VAL A 106 12.45 3.51 16.35
CA VAL A 106 12.13 4.70 15.58
C VAL A 106 11.99 4.32 14.11
N VAL A 107 10.84 4.66 13.51
CA VAL A 107 10.52 4.36 12.10
C VAL A 107 10.29 5.65 11.33
N SER A 108 10.92 5.76 10.16
CA SER A 108 10.64 6.84 9.22
C SER A 108 9.40 6.50 8.39
N LEU A 109 8.45 7.43 8.31
CA LEU A 109 7.15 7.22 7.67
C LEU A 109 6.82 8.34 6.69
N THR A 110 6.39 7.96 5.50
CA THR A 110 5.77 8.87 4.53
C THR A 110 4.25 8.81 4.69
N LYS A 111 3.62 9.97 4.81
CA LYS A 111 2.15 10.06 4.89
C LYS A 111 1.53 9.84 3.52
N VAL A 112 0.54 8.95 3.45
CA VAL A 112 -0.34 8.76 2.30
C VAL A 112 -1.77 9.04 2.75
N LEU A 113 -2.31 10.16 2.27
CA LEU A 113 -3.53 10.74 2.80
C LEU A 113 -4.65 10.69 1.74
N PHE A 114 -5.76 10.07 2.12
CA PHE A 114 -6.97 10.01 1.29
C PHE A 114 -8.01 11.00 1.82
N ALA A 115 -8.36 12.00 1.02
CA ALA A 115 -9.31 13.03 1.39
C ALA A 115 -10.10 13.55 0.18
N GLU A 116 -11.32 14.06 0.39
CA GLU A 116 -12.08 14.77 -0.64
C GLU A 116 -11.50 16.16 -0.89
N GLU A 117 -11.12 16.86 0.19
CA GLU A 117 -10.42 18.15 0.17
C GLU A 117 -9.21 18.10 1.09
N MET A 118 -8.16 18.82 0.71
CA MET A 118 -6.93 18.89 1.47
C MET A 118 -6.87 20.14 2.31
N LEU A 119 -7.08 20.01 3.61
CA LEU A 119 -6.91 21.06 4.57
C LEU A 119 -5.47 21.01 5.13
N LYS A 120 -4.75 22.12 5.06
CA LYS A 120 -3.36 22.21 5.57
C LYS A 120 -3.27 21.90 7.07
N GLU A 121 -4.30 22.26 7.81
CA GLU A 121 -4.36 22.09 9.26
C GLU A 121 -4.43 20.62 9.70
N GLU A 122 -4.94 19.72 8.85
CA GLU A 122 -5.09 18.31 9.20
C GLU A 122 -3.75 17.58 9.27
N ASP A 123 -2.79 17.97 8.44
CA ASP A 123 -1.44 17.41 8.48
C ASP A 123 -0.67 17.85 9.74
N ASP A 124 -0.83 19.10 10.14
CA ASP A 124 -0.27 19.63 11.39
C ASP A 124 -0.92 18.96 12.59
N TYR A 125 -2.21 18.67 12.52
CA TYR A 125 -2.93 17.93 13.55
C TYR A 125 -2.41 16.49 13.71
N LEU A 126 -2.13 15.78 12.62
CA LEU A 126 -1.51 14.45 12.68
C LEU A 126 -0.12 14.50 13.32
N ASN A 127 0.69 15.50 12.98
CA ASN A 127 1.99 15.73 13.61
C ASN A 127 1.84 15.95 15.13
N PHE A 128 0.86 16.76 15.53
CA PHE A 128 0.58 17.03 16.94
C PHE A 128 0.14 15.78 17.68
N LEU A 129 -0.78 15.00 17.14
CA LEU A 129 -1.31 13.78 17.77
C LEU A 129 -0.26 12.69 17.95
N SER A 130 0.76 12.69 17.13
CA SER A 130 1.84 11.69 17.16
C SER A 130 3.08 12.16 17.93
N LEU A 131 3.01 13.28 18.63
CA LEU A 131 4.11 13.77 19.47
C LEU A 131 4.48 12.73 20.55
N GLY A 132 5.78 12.43 20.61
CA GLY A 132 6.31 11.45 21.56
C GLY A 132 6.26 9.99 21.09
N TYR A 133 5.69 9.69 19.92
CA TYR A 133 5.78 8.37 19.32
C TYR A 133 7.16 8.14 18.69
N LYS A 134 7.53 6.87 18.50
CA LYS A 134 8.80 6.50 17.87
C LYS A 134 8.72 6.55 16.35
N ILE A 135 8.39 7.72 15.82
CA ILE A 135 8.27 7.96 14.38
C ILE A 135 8.99 9.23 13.98
N ILE A 136 9.45 9.25 12.75
CA ILE A 136 9.96 10.43 12.05
C ILE A 136 9.12 10.59 10.80
N TRP A 137 8.35 11.67 10.71
CA TRP A 137 7.61 11.99 9.50
C TRP A 137 8.57 12.50 8.43
N ASN A 138 8.52 11.90 7.25
CA ASN A 138 9.21 12.43 6.09
C ASN A 138 8.58 13.78 5.68
N GLU A 139 9.38 14.67 5.09
CA GLU A 139 8.91 15.96 4.60
C GLU A 139 7.88 15.81 3.48
N TYR A 140 8.05 14.76 2.66
CA TYR A 140 7.14 14.44 1.58
C TYR A 140 5.89 13.73 2.10
N ARG A 141 4.78 14.05 1.45
CA ARG A 141 3.48 13.44 1.69
C ARG A 141 2.78 13.23 0.35
N ILE A 142 2.03 12.16 0.26
CA ILE A 142 1.31 11.77 -0.95
C ILE A 142 -0.17 11.96 -0.67
N TYR A 143 -0.84 12.71 -1.51
CA TYR A 143 -2.26 12.95 -1.40
C TYR A 143 -3.01 12.25 -2.52
N PHE A 144 -4.10 11.61 -2.12
CA PHE A 144 -5.10 11.08 -3.02
C PHE A 144 -6.42 11.83 -2.78
N PRO A 145 -6.65 12.95 -3.45
CA PRO A 145 -7.96 13.59 -3.44
C PRO A 145 -8.95 12.65 -4.14
N ILE A 146 -9.88 12.09 -3.39
CA ILE A 146 -10.85 11.12 -3.87
C ILE A 146 -12.12 11.87 -4.27
N GLU A 147 -12.37 11.97 -5.57
CA GLU A 147 -13.66 12.39 -6.08
C GLU A 147 -14.68 11.23 -6.03
N ASN A 148 -15.97 11.54 -5.95
CA ASN A 148 -17.02 10.52 -5.93
C ASN A 148 -16.94 9.54 -7.10
N GLY A 149 -16.46 9.99 -8.27
CA GLY A 149 -16.20 9.16 -9.44
C GLY A 149 -15.09 8.14 -9.24
N ASP A 150 -14.02 8.50 -8.55
CA ASP A 150 -12.86 7.63 -8.31
C ASP A 150 -13.24 6.40 -7.47
N LEU A 151 -14.00 6.58 -6.40
CA LEU A 151 -14.52 5.46 -5.60
C LEU A 151 -15.36 4.51 -6.44
N SER A 152 -16.19 5.03 -7.32
CA SER A 152 -17.00 4.21 -8.22
C SER A 152 -16.14 3.37 -9.16
N VAL A 153 -15.05 3.93 -9.69
CA VAL A 153 -14.09 3.21 -10.54
C VAL A 153 -13.35 2.14 -9.75
N ILE A 154 -12.91 2.45 -8.54
CA ILE A 154 -12.23 1.50 -7.65
C ILE A 154 -13.16 0.31 -7.35
N TYR A 155 -14.41 0.56 -6.99
CA TYR A 155 -15.38 -0.51 -6.75
C TYR A 155 -15.74 -1.31 -8.02
N GLU A 156 -15.79 -0.67 -9.19
CA GLU A 156 -15.95 -1.38 -10.46
C GLU A 156 -14.75 -2.30 -10.72
N ASN A 157 -13.53 -1.82 -10.53
CA ASN A 157 -12.31 -2.60 -10.70
C ASN A 157 -12.29 -3.85 -9.80
N GLN A 158 -12.66 -3.69 -8.54
CA GLN A 158 -12.78 -4.83 -7.61
C GLN A 158 -13.82 -5.86 -8.06
N ARG A 159 -14.99 -5.42 -8.56
CA ARG A 159 -16.05 -6.34 -9.01
C ARG A 159 -15.68 -7.11 -10.27
N VAL A 160 -14.93 -6.50 -11.18
CA VAL A 160 -14.56 -7.14 -12.45
C VAL A 160 -13.19 -7.81 -12.40
N ALA A 161 -12.50 -7.73 -11.26
CA ALA A 161 -11.15 -8.21 -11.07
C ALA A 161 -10.19 -7.72 -12.17
N LYS A 162 -10.19 -6.41 -12.44
CA LYS A 162 -9.33 -5.75 -13.42
C LYS A 162 -8.94 -4.37 -12.95
N ILE A 163 -7.71 -3.98 -13.25
CA ILE A 163 -7.21 -2.64 -12.94
C ILE A 163 -7.44 -1.73 -14.16
N LYS A 164 -8.34 -0.76 -14.03
CA LYS A 164 -8.66 0.20 -15.08
C LYS A 164 -8.45 1.62 -14.55
N PHE A 165 -7.58 2.37 -15.22
CA PHE A 165 -7.21 3.75 -14.83
C PHE A 165 -7.98 4.81 -15.59
N LYS A 166 -8.54 4.50 -16.76
CA LYS A 166 -9.08 5.49 -17.72
C LYS A 166 -10.09 6.46 -17.12
N LYS A 167 -10.94 5.99 -16.21
CA LYS A 167 -12.01 6.78 -15.61
C LYS A 167 -11.64 7.46 -14.30
N LEU A 168 -10.44 7.21 -13.77
CA LEU A 168 -9.95 7.90 -12.56
C LEU A 168 -9.71 9.37 -12.88
N SER A 169 -9.93 10.24 -11.89
CA SER A 169 -9.63 11.67 -11.97
C SER A 169 -8.16 11.93 -12.27
N ILE A 170 -7.86 13.11 -12.78
CA ILE A 170 -6.47 13.52 -13.02
C ILE A 170 -5.70 13.58 -11.69
N GLN A 171 -6.34 14.09 -10.66
CA GLN A 171 -5.76 14.24 -9.32
C GLN A 171 -5.39 12.89 -8.71
N TYR A 172 -6.27 11.88 -8.84
CA TYR A 172 -5.97 10.53 -8.38
C TYR A 172 -4.78 9.90 -9.13
N LYS A 173 -4.72 10.10 -10.46
CA LYS A 173 -3.61 9.64 -11.29
C LYS A 173 -2.30 10.34 -10.96
N ASP A 174 -2.35 11.62 -10.64
CA ASP A 174 -1.19 12.37 -10.16
C ASP A 174 -0.68 11.80 -8.83
N GLY A 175 -1.57 11.46 -7.89
CA GLY A 175 -1.22 10.77 -6.66
C GLY A 175 -0.54 9.41 -6.92
N LEU A 176 -1.08 8.61 -7.86
CA LEU A 176 -0.45 7.36 -8.27
C LEU A 176 0.93 7.57 -8.90
N ALA A 177 1.10 8.58 -9.75
CA ALA A 177 2.38 8.90 -10.35
C ALA A 177 3.42 9.28 -9.28
N TYR A 178 3.04 10.11 -8.34
CA TYR A 178 3.89 10.52 -7.21
C TYR A 178 4.30 9.34 -6.34
N MET A 179 3.35 8.46 -6.00
CA MET A 179 3.64 7.26 -5.22
C MET A 179 4.57 6.31 -5.97
N SER A 180 4.37 6.15 -7.29
CA SER A 180 5.24 5.32 -8.12
C SER A 180 6.66 5.89 -8.20
N GLU A 181 6.83 7.20 -8.31
CA GLU A 181 8.13 7.87 -8.30
C GLU A 181 8.85 7.64 -6.97
N GLU A 182 8.14 7.80 -5.86
CA GLU A 182 8.65 7.52 -4.53
C GLU A 182 9.14 6.06 -4.36
N ILE A 183 8.36 5.09 -4.85
CA ILE A 183 8.70 3.67 -4.73
C ILE A 183 9.87 3.30 -5.64
N LEU A 184 9.87 3.77 -6.88
CA LEU A 184 10.84 3.37 -7.90
C LEU A 184 12.16 4.15 -7.84
N GLY A 185 12.17 5.33 -7.24
CA GLY A 185 13.36 6.16 -6.98
C GLY A 185 14.07 6.68 -8.23
N ASP A 186 14.61 5.79 -9.05
CA ASP A 186 15.45 6.12 -10.21
C ASP A 186 14.67 6.31 -11.52
N VAL A 187 13.34 6.18 -11.49
CA VAL A 187 12.49 6.32 -12.67
C VAL A 187 11.93 7.73 -12.76
N SER A 188 12.18 8.42 -13.88
CA SER A 188 11.70 9.79 -14.05
C SER A 188 10.17 9.89 -14.08
N GLU A 189 9.64 10.98 -13.53
CA GLU A 189 8.20 11.30 -13.56
C GLU A 189 7.61 11.19 -14.97
N MET A 190 8.34 11.63 -15.98
CA MET A 190 7.91 11.56 -17.39
C MET A 190 7.70 10.12 -17.84
N THR A 191 8.57 9.20 -17.42
CA THR A 191 8.45 7.76 -17.75
C THR A 191 7.23 7.16 -17.06
N ILE A 192 7.01 7.47 -15.79
CA ILE A 192 5.85 7.00 -15.02
C ILE A 192 4.53 7.50 -15.64
N ARG A 193 4.46 8.80 -15.94
CA ARG A 193 3.27 9.38 -16.58
C ARG A 193 3.00 8.79 -17.97
N ARG A 194 4.06 8.44 -18.70
CA ARG A 194 3.92 7.74 -19.99
C ARG A 194 3.38 6.32 -19.80
N ALA A 195 3.86 5.59 -18.80
CA ALA A 195 3.35 4.25 -18.45
C ALA A 195 1.87 4.30 -18.08
N ILE A 196 1.45 5.23 -17.21
CA ILE A 196 0.04 5.43 -16.86
C ILE A 196 -0.82 5.65 -18.12
N LYS A 197 -0.37 6.49 -19.05
CA LYS A 197 -1.08 6.73 -20.32
C LYS A 197 -1.16 5.50 -21.24
N LEU A 198 -0.17 4.60 -21.20
CA LEU A 198 -0.21 3.34 -21.94
C LEU A 198 -1.23 2.38 -21.32
N ILE A 199 -1.22 2.22 -20.02
CA ILE A 199 -2.21 1.42 -19.28
C ILE A 199 -3.65 1.92 -19.54
N GLU A 200 -3.85 3.24 -19.59
CA GLU A 200 -5.16 3.83 -19.94
C GLU A 200 -5.65 3.43 -21.32
N LYS A 201 -4.76 3.19 -22.24
CA LYS A 201 -5.08 2.78 -23.62
C LYS A 201 -5.31 1.27 -23.76
N GLY A 202 -4.98 0.51 -22.73
CA GLY A 202 -5.06 -0.96 -22.77
C GLY A 202 -3.94 -1.61 -23.60
N VAL A 203 -2.78 -0.95 -23.66
CA VAL A 203 -1.57 -1.44 -24.33
C VAL A 203 -0.55 -1.82 -23.29
#